data_b0bcefae6cd674f64bde5def2333e240
#
_entry.id   b0bcefae6cd674f64bde5def2333e240
#
_cell.length_a   1.000
_cell.length_b   1.000
_cell.length_c   1.000
_cell.angle_alpha   90.00
_cell.angle_beta   90.00
_cell.angle_gamma   90.00
#
_symmetry.space_group_name_H-M   'P 1'
#
loop_
_entity.id
_entity.type
_entity.pdbx_description
1 polymer ?
#
loop_
_entity_poly.entity_id
_entity_poly.type
_entity_poly.pdbx_seq_one_letter_code
_entity_poly.pdbx_strand_id
1 'polypeptide(L)'
;MRVLERNKQDLWYANPTGTSYVTDNNGLKTGEIEVAYDTPVKVRMSMAISSGANNLGSQGIANIEPYGLVTGYTARAVTEDLNCTMDEQSHVWYGIEPTHTETITKTVNGQTTTEEVEVPNPYNYTVVRKAKSLNHLIYYLKEVDVS
;
A
#
# COMPACT_ATOMS: atom_id res chain seq x y z
N MET A 1 12.01 10.75 18.76
CA MET A 1 10.87 11.57 18.30
C MET A 1 9.58 10.82 18.58
N ARG A 2 8.65 11.51 19.18
CA ARG A 2 7.37 10.90 19.55
C ARG A 2 6.34 11.15 18.44
N VAL A 3 5.65 10.10 17.99
CA VAL A 3 4.56 10.24 17.03
C VAL A 3 3.30 10.66 17.77
N LEU A 4 2.80 11.85 17.45
CA LEU A 4 1.59 12.36 18.08
C LEU A 4 0.35 11.72 17.47
N GLU A 5 -0.60 11.34 18.33
CA GLU A 5 -1.81 10.67 17.91
C GLU A 5 -2.62 11.51 16.90
N ARG A 6 -2.65 12.83 17.09
CA ARG A 6 -3.33 13.75 16.19
C ARG A 6 -2.75 13.79 14.78
N ASN A 7 -1.49 13.36 14.61
CA ASN A 7 -0.81 13.35 13.31
C ASN A 7 -0.93 12.01 12.61
N LYS A 8 -1.53 11.02 13.24
CA LYS A 8 -1.72 9.72 12.64
C LYS A 8 -2.92 9.72 11.71
N GLN A 9 -2.76 9.04 10.61
CA GLN A 9 -3.78 8.92 9.58
C GLN A 9 -4.05 7.45 9.31
N ASP A 10 -5.25 7.16 8.83
CA ASP A 10 -5.62 5.79 8.50
C ASP A 10 -5.06 5.41 7.14
N LEU A 11 -4.48 4.22 7.08
CA LEU A 11 -4.09 3.60 5.83
C LEU A 11 -4.30 2.09 5.92
N TRP A 12 -4.33 1.44 4.79
CA TRP A 12 -4.43 -0.02 4.71
C TRP A 12 -3.23 -0.55 3.97
N TYR A 13 -2.81 -1.75 4.31
CA TYR A 13 -1.71 -2.41 3.62
C TYR A 13 -2.02 -3.88 3.42
N ALA A 14 -1.44 -4.47 2.38
CA ALA A 14 -1.51 -5.89 2.11
C ALA A 14 -0.11 -6.40 1.77
N ASN A 15 0.31 -7.45 2.43
CA ASN A 15 1.63 -8.04 2.23
C ASN A 15 1.59 -9.10 1.14
N PRO A 16 2.67 -9.27 0.36
CA PRO A 16 2.75 -10.39 -0.56
C PRO A 16 2.84 -11.70 0.23
N THR A 17 2.05 -12.69 -0.20
CA THR A 17 2.00 -14.00 0.46
C THR A 17 2.75 -15.08 -0.29
N GLY A 18 3.04 -14.86 -1.58
CA GLY A 18 3.74 -15.82 -2.38
C GLY A 18 3.57 -15.55 -3.87
N THR A 19 4.21 -16.38 -4.66
CA THR A 19 4.12 -16.29 -6.11
C THR A 19 3.48 -17.56 -6.66
N SER A 20 2.72 -17.40 -7.74
CA SER A 20 2.14 -18.51 -8.47
C SER A 20 2.34 -18.28 -9.96
N TYR A 21 2.34 -19.38 -10.72
CA TYR A 21 2.42 -19.29 -12.17
C TYR A 21 1.04 -19.06 -12.75
N VAL A 22 0.97 -18.15 -13.71
CA VAL A 22 -0.27 -17.94 -14.47
C VAL A 22 -0.43 -19.09 -15.46
N THR A 23 -1.61 -19.71 -15.49
CA THR A 23 -1.92 -20.79 -16.40
C THR A 23 -2.89 -20.31 -17.48
N ASP A 24 -2.79 -20.90 -18.66
CA ASP A 24 -3.73 -20.62 -19.75
C ASP A 24 -5.02 -21.46 -19.59
N ASN A 25 -5.92 -21.36 -20.56
CA ASN A 25 -7.20 -22.07 -20.52
C ASN A 25 -7.05 -23.59 -20.56
N ASN A 26 -5.88 -24.09 -20.95
CA ASN A 26 -5.58 -25.51 -21.01
C ASN A 26 -4.83 -26.00 -19.77
N GLY A 27 -4.60 -25.13 -18.80
CA GLY A 27 -3.86 -25.46 -17.57
C GLY A 27 -2.35 -25.43 -17.72
N LEU A 28 -1.83 -24.95 -18.84
CA LEU A 28 -0.38 -24.87 -19.06
C LEU A 28 0.16 -23.56 -18.52
N LYS A 29 1.36 -23.61 -17.96
CA LYS A 29 2.04 -22.41 -17.44
C LYS A 29 2.46 -21.51 -18.61
N THR A 30 2.13 -20.22 -18.49
CA THR A 30 2.44 -19.24 -19.55
C THR A 30 3.83 -18.64 -19.41
N GLY A 31 4.54 -18.92 -18.31
CA GLY A 31 5.82 -18.29 -18.00
C GLY A 31 5.69 -16.99 -17.22
N GLU A 32 4.48 -16.51 -17.02
CA GLU A 32 4.23 -15.34 -16.17
C GLU A 32 4.09 -15.75 -14.72
N ILE A 33 4.51 -14.86 -13.82
CA ILE A 33 4.42 -15.07 -12.39
C ILE A 33 3.49 -14.01 -11.82
N GLU A 34 2.52 -14.46 -11.02
CA GLU A 34 1.60 -13.58 -10.32
C GLU A 34 1.93 -13.62 -8.83
N VAL A 35 1.98 -12.44 -8.21
CA VAL A 35 2.20 -12.33 -6.77
C VAL A 35 0.85 -12.20 -6.08
N ALA A 36 0.61 -13.09 -5.13
CA ALA A 36 -0.60 -13.04 -4.32
C ALA A 36 -0.38 -12.14 -3.11
N TYR A 37 -1.44 -11.46 -2.69
CA TYR A 37 -1.43 -10.58 -1.51
C TYR A 37 -2.51 -11.03 -0.54
N ASP A 38 -2.26 -10.82 0.75
CA ASP A 38 -3.25 -11.14 1.77
C ASP A 38 -4.32 -10.04 1.87
N THR A 39 -5.27 -10.24 2.78
CA THR A 39 -6.35 -9.28 2.99
C THR A 39 -5.80 -7.98 3.54
N PRO A 40 -6.22 -6.80 3.01
CA PRO A 40 -5.75 -5.52 3.54
C PRO A 40 -6.07 -5.33 5.02
N VAL A 41 -5.11 -4.77 5.75
CA VAL A 41 -5.21 -4.50 7.18
C VAL A 41 -5.16 -3.00 7.40
N LYS A 42 -6.06 -2.50 8.22
CA LYS A 42 -6.10 -1.08 8.57
C LYS A 42 -5.10 -0.77 9.67
N VAL A 43 -4.37 0.32 9.52
CA VAL A 43 -3.40 0.77 10.51
C VAL A 43 -3.38 2.30 10.53
N ARG A 44 -2.94 2.86 11.65
CA ARG A 44 -2.78 4.31 11.79
C ARG A 44 -1.30 4.64 11.93
N MET A 45 -0.83 5.51 11.05
CA MET A 45 0.56 5.95 11.01
C MET A 45 0.64 7.43 10.70
N SER A 46 1.75 8.05 11.09
CA SER A 46 2.04 9.41 10.67
C SER A 46 2.57 9.39 9.25
N MET A 47 1.89 10.11 8.34
CA MET A 47 2.27 10.18 6.93
C MET A 47 2.84 11.56 6.62
N ALA A 48 3.95 11.56 5.89
CA ALA A 48 4.52 12.77 5.32
C ALA A 48 4.71 12.57 3.83
N ILE A 49 4.03 13.38 3.03
CA ILE A 49 4.09 13.28 1.58
C ILE A 49 5.18 14.21 1.09
N SER A 50 6.08 13.67 0.29
CA SER A 50 7.14 14.41 -0.35
C SER A 50 6.65 14.94 -1.71
N SER A 51 6.94 16.20 -2.02
CA SER A 51 6.54 16.78 -3.30
C SER A 51 7.53 16.45 -4.41
N GLY A 52 8.06 15.25 -4.42
CA GLY A 52 8.94 14.75 -5.47
C GLY A 52 10.37 14.51 -5.02
N ALA A 53 11.19 14.05 -5.96
CA ALA A 53 12.57 13.66 -5.71
C ALA A 53 13.48 14.84 -5.33
N ASN A 54 12.97 16.05 -5.41
CA ASN A 54 13.76 17.26 -5.20
C ASN A 54 13.89 17.67 -3.74
N ASN A 55 13.32 16.89 -2.83
CA ASN A 55 13.39 17.22 -1.41
C ASN A 55 14.68 16.78 -0.73
N LEU A 56 15.68 16.44 -1.50
CA LEU A 56 17.00 16.11 -0.98
C LEU A 56 17.67 17.29 -0.27
N GLY A 57 17.24 18.51 -0.57
CA GLY A 57 17.86 19.70 0.00
C GLY A 57 17.53 19.94 1.47
N SER A 58 16.29 19.73 1.88
CA SER A 58 15.86 20.07 3.24
C SER A 58 15.45 18.88 4.08
N GLN A 59 14.89 17.85 3.46
CA GLN A 59 14.40 16.67 4.19
C GLN A 59 15.20 15.42 3.86
N GLY A 60 15.85 15.39 2.71
CA GLY A 60 16.60 14.23 2.28
C GLY A 60 17.75 13.87 3.19
N ILE A 61 18.43 14.87 3.75
CA ILE A 61 19.55 14.64 4.65
C ILE A 61 19.11 13.87 5.89
N ALA A 62 17.96 14.23 6.46
CA ALA A 62 17.45 13.54 7.65
C ALA A 62 17.04 12.09 7.35
N ASN A 63 16.77 11.76 6.10
CA ASN A 63 16.37 10.42 5.69
C ASN A 63 17.54 9.58 5.17
N ILE A 64 18.66 10.22 4.85
CA ILE A 64 19.87 9.53 4.36
C ILE A 64 20.62 8.85 5.49
N GLU A 65 20.79 9.56 6.57
CA GLU A 65 21.40 9.00 7.79
C GLU A 65 20.34 8.25 8.55
N PRO A 66 20.60 7.43 9.30
CA PRO A 66 21.33 6.24 9.59
C PRO A 66 20.91 5.05 8.71
N TYR A 67 20.06 5.26 7.74
CA TYR A 67 19.47 4.18 6.94
C TYR A 67 20.05 4.07 5.53
N GLY A 68 21.02 4.93 5.22
CA GLY A 68 21.55 5.02 3.87
C GLY A 68 20.67 5.88 2.96
N LEU A 69 21.12 6.07 1.74
CA LEU A 69 20.41 6.89 0.78
C LEU A 69 19.16 6.18 0.27
N VAL A 70 18.01 6.76 0.54
CA VAL A 70 16.72 6.25 0.00
C VAL A 70 16.25 7.22 -1.08
N THR A 71 16.17 6.72 -2.31
CA THR A 71 15.71 7.50 -3.46
C THR A 71 14.45 6.88 -4.04
N GLY A 72 13.70 7.68 -4.78
CA GLY A 72 12.52 7.19 -5.49
C GLY A 72 11.27 7.05 -4.62
N TYR A 73 11.29 7.52 -3.37
CA TYR A 73 10.09 7.53 -2.55
C TYR A 73 9.35 8.87 -2.70
N THR A 74 8.03 8.83 -2.51
CA THR A 74 7.18 10.02 -2.57
C THR A 74 6.47 10.30 -1.26
N ALA A 75 6.50 9.35 -0.33
CA ALA A 75 5.89 9.51 1.00
C ALA A 75 6.66 8.71 2.03
N ARG A 76 6.50 9.08 3.28
CA ARG A 76 7.10 8.39 4.41
C ARG A 76 6.04 8.17 5.48
N ALA A 77 5.92 6.93 5.94
CA ALA A 77 5.02 6.56 7.02
C ALA A 77 5.83 6.13 8.23
N VAL A 78 5.44 6.59 9.41
CA VAL A 78 6.15 6.30 10.66
C VAL A 78 5.16 5.77 11.69
N THR A 79 5.52 4.68 12.35
CA THR A 79 4.73 4.12 13.44
C THR A 79 5.62 3.78 14.63
N GLU A 80 5.07 3.91 15.84
CA GLU A 80 5.72 3.47 17.07
C GLU A 80 5.49 1.98 17.34
N ASP A 81 4.59 1.35 16.59
CA ASP A 81 4.30 -0.08 16.72
C ASP A 81 5.38 -0.89 16.02
N LEU A 82 6.32 -1.41 16.80
CA LEU A 82 7.42 -2.20 16.29
C LEU A 82 6.99 -3.60 15.81
N ASN A 83 5.76 -3.98 16.10
CA ASN A 83 5.19 -5.26 15.67
C ASN A 83 4.39 -5.14 14.36
N CYS A 84 4.37 -3.97 13.75
CA CYS A 84 3.68 -3.78 12.48
C CYS A 84 4.27 -4.71 11.42
N THR A 85 3.39 -5.44 10.73
CA THR A 85 3.78 -6.48 9.77
C THR A 85 3.95 -5.96 8.35
N MET A 86 3.62 -4.70 8.08
CA MET A 86 3.86 -4.11 6.76
C MET A 86 5.34 -4.24 6.40
N ASP A 87 5.63 -4.62 5.17
CA ASP A 87 6.99 -4.93 4.75
C ASP A 87 7.27 -4.33 3.37
N GLU A 88 8.49 -4.51 2.89
CA GLU A 88 8.86 -4.10 1.55
C GLU A 88 7.99 -4.83 0.52
N GLN A 89 7.64 -4.13 -0.56
CA GLN A 89 6.75 -4.61 -1.62
C GLN A 89 5.27 -4.73 -1.21
N SER A 90 4.90 -4.32 -0.01
CA SER A 90 3.50 -4.26 0.38
C SER A 90 2.74 -3.23 -0.46
N HIS A 91 1.48 -3.52 -0.76
CA HIS A 91 0.57 -2.55 -1.36
C HIS A 91 -0.05 -1.70 -0.26
N VAL A 92 -0.21 -0.41 -0.52
CA VAL A 92 -0.74 0.54 0.47
C VAL A 92 -1.86 1.36 -0.15
N TRP A 93 -2.94 1.49 0.59
CA TRP A 93 -4.06 2.39 0.27
C TRP A 93 -4.04 3.54 1.27
N TYR A 94 -3.82 4.75 0.78
CA TYR A 94 -3.79 5.95 1.61
C TYR A 94 -4.79 6.96 1.06
N GLY A 95 -5.71 7.40 1.91
CA GLY A 95 -6.77 8.33 1.52
C GLY A 95 -7.94 7.66 0.80
N ILE A 96 -7.84 6.38 0.50
CA ILE A 96 -8.92 5.57 -0.08
C ILE A 96 -9.01 4.24 0.64
N GLU A 97 -10.19 3.64 0.65
CA GLU A 97 -10.37 2.31 1.19
C GLU A 97 -9.97 1.26 0.16
N PRO A 98 -9.59 0.04 0.60
CA PRO A 98 -9.22 -1.04 -0.33
C PRO A 98 -10.36 -1.50 -1.24
N THR A 99 -11.60 -1.30 -0.83
CA THR A 99 -12.77 -1.71 -1.59
C THR A 99 -13.83 -0.63 -1.54
N HIS A 100 -14.73 -0.64 -2.51
CA HIS A 100 -15.93 0.19 -2.51
C HIS A 100 -17.13 -0.64 -2.94
N THR A 101 -18.32 -0.19 -2.60
CA THR A 101 -19.56 -0.87 -2.92
C THR A 101 -20.15 -0.30 -4.21
N GLU A 102 -20.47 -1.16 -5.17
CA GLU A 102 -21.17 -0.78 -6.39
C GLU A 102 -22.52 -1.48 -6.45
N THR A 103 -23.49 -0.80 -6.99
CA THR A 103 -24.82 -1.35 -7.21
C THR A 103 -24.91 -1.89 -8.63
N ILE A 104 -25.17 -3.19 -8.76
CA ILE A 104 -25.35 -3.83 -10.06
C ILE A 104 -26.82 -4.15 -10.25
N THR A 105 -27.36 -3.74 -11.39
CA THR A 105 -28.72 -4.03 -11.78
C THR A 105 -28.72 -5.16 -12.80
N LYS A 106 -29.42 -6.25 -12.50
CA LYS A 106 -29.59 -7.40 -13.40
C LYS A 106 -31.04 -7.58 -13.76
N THR A 107 -31.30 -7.83 -15.01
CA THR A 107 -32.65 -8.13 -15.50
C THR A 107 -32.67 -9.60 -15.98
N VAL A 108 -33.47 -10.41 -15.30
CA VAL A 108 -33.64 -11.82 -15.63
C VAL A 108 -35.14 -12.10 -15.77
N ASN A 109 -35.55 -12.63 -16.90
CA ASN A 109 -36.96 -12.95 -17.18
C ASN A 109 -37.91 -11.76 -16.98
N GLY A 110 -37.49 -10.57 -17.34
CA GLY A 110 -38.26 -9.34 -17.21
C GLY A 110 -38.31 -8.76 -15.80
N GLN A 111 -37.65 -9.38 -14.83
CA GLN A 111 -37.53 -8.85 -13.49
C GLN A 111 -36.17 -8.22 -13.28
N THR A 112 -36.20 -6.99 -12.75
CA THR A 112 -34.98 -6.24 -12.45
C THR A 112 -34.65 -6.44 -10.97
N THR A 113 -33.45 -6.96 -10.69
CA THR A 113 -32.92 -7.10 -9.33
C THR A 113 -31.69 -6.23 -9.15
N THR A 114 -31.58 -5.64 -7.98
CA THR A 114 -30.44 -4.80 -7.63
C THR A 114 -29.62 -5.54 -6.57
N GLU A 115 -28.33 -5.63 -6.80
CA GLU A 115 -27.40 -6.30 -5.89
C GLU A 115 -26.21 -5.38 -5.60
N GLU A 116 -25.82 -5.31 -4.34
CA GLU A 116 -24.63 -4.58 -3.95
C GLU A 116 -23.43 -5.53 -3.97
N VAL A 117 -22.36 -5.12 -4.66
CA VAL A 117 -21.14 -5.90 -4.83
C VAL A 117 -19.96 -5.08 -4.36
N GLU A 118 -19.09 -5.71 -3.60
CA GLU A 118 -17.84 -5.09 -3.16
C GLU A 118 -16.80 -5.21 -4.26
N VAL A 119 -16.24 -4.06 -4.68
CA VAL A 119 -15.27 -3.98 -5.77
C VAL A 119 -13.95 -3.49 -5.22
N PRO A 120 -12.82 -4.15 -5.53
CA PRO A 120 -11.53 -3.71 -5.04
C PRO A 120 -11.11 -2.39 -5.69
N ASN A 121 -10.54 -1.50 -4.86
CA ASN A 121 -9.91 -0.28 -5.33
C ASN A 121 -8.43 -0.54 -5.58
N PRO A 122 -7.82 0.10 -6.59
CA PRO A 122 -6.40 -0.03 -6.79
C PRO A 122 -5.62 0.63 -5.64
N TYR A 123 -4.51 0.03 -5.27
CA TYR A 123 -3.61 0.63 -4.29
C TYR A 123 -2.90 1.83 -4.91
N ASN A 124 -2.58 2.83 -4.07
CA ASN A 124 -1.94 4.05 -4.55
C ASN A 124 -0.48 4.22 -4.12
N TYR A 125 0.03 3.35 -3.27
CA TYR A 125 1.43 3.36 -2.85
C TYR A 125 1.98 1.95 -2.74
N THR A 126 3.29 1.82 -2.91
CA THR A 126 4.02 0.58 -2.60
C THR A 126 5.15 0.92 -1.64
N VAL A 127 5.51 -0.03 -0.78
CA VAL A 127 6.63 0.12 0.14
C VAL A 127 7.92 -0.20 -0.61
N VAL A 128 8.81 0.79 -0.72
CA VAL A 128 10.11 0.58 -1.36
C VAL A 128 11.19 0.24 -0.36
N ARG A 129 11.05 0.67 0.89
CA ARG A 129 12.00 0.35 1.94
C ARG A 129 11.36 0.42 3.31
N LYS A 130 11.74 -0.51 4.18
CA LYS A 130 11.38 -0.53 5.59
C LYS A 130 12.65 -0.32 6.40
N ALA A 131 12.63 0.64 7.30
CA ALA A 131 13.75 0.92 8.20
C ALA A 131 13.27 0.84 9.64
N LYS A 132 14.10 0.31 10.52
CA LYS A 132 13.78 0.19 11.93
C LYS A 132 14.76 1.01 12.75
N SER A 133 14.24 1.92 13.54
CA SER A 133 15.01 2.61 14.58
C SER A 133 14.69 2.01 15.93
N LEU A 134 15.28 2.56 16.98
CA LEU A 134 15.10 2.03 18.33
C LEU A 134 13.63 2.02 18.76
N ASN A 135 12.88 3.05 18.40
CA ASN A 135 11.51 3.23 18.89
C ASN A 135 10.47 3.34 17.77
N HIS A 136 10.88 3.22 16.50
CA HIS A 136 9.99 3.48 15.37
C HIS A 136 10.26 2.52 14.23
N LEU A 137 9.22 2.25 13.44
CA LEU A 137 9.34 1.71 12.10
C LEU A 137 9.06 2.83 11.10
N ILE A 138 9.91 2.95 10.10
CA ILE A 138 9.79 3.95 9.05
C ILE A 138 9.64 3.24 7.73
N TYR A 139 8.58 3.59 6.99
CA TYR A 139 8.30 3.02 5.68
C TYR A 139 8.43 4.10 4.63
N TYR A 140 9.25 3.85 3.62
CA TYR A 140 9.39 4.74 2.47
C TYR A 140 8.49 4.21 1.38
N LEU A 141 7.56 5.04 0.95
CA LEU A 141 6.50 4.69 0.02
C LEU A 141 6.70 5.40 -1.31
N LYS A 142 6.35 4.72 -2.38
CA LYS A 142 6.36 5.30 -3.72
C LYS A 142 4.94 5.31 -4.24
N GLU A 143 4.51 6.45 -4.76
CA GLU A 143 3.20 6.57 -5.38
C GLU A 143 3.13 5.75 -6.66
N VAL A 144 2.04 5.02 -6.80
CA VAL A 144 1.77 4.23 -8.00
C VAL A 144 0.89 5.07 -8.91
N ASP A 145 1.33 5.20 -10.16
CA ASP A 145 0.55 5.90 -11.16
C ASP A 145 -0.60 5.00 -11.60
N VAL A 146 -1.80 5.35 -11.17
CA VAL A 146 -3.01 4.62 -11.51
C VAL A 146 -3.70 5.38 -12.63
N SER A 147 -3.46 4.93 -13.82
CA SER A 147 -4.07 5.54 -15.00
C SER A 147 -5.40 4.88 -15.36
#